data_3450008ae85ab0050fff4177d19fab9e
#
_entry.id   3450008ae85ab0050fff4177d19fab9e
#
_cell.length_a   1.000
_cell.length_b   1.000
_cell.length_c   1.000
_cell.angle_alpha   90.00
_cell.angle_beta   90.00
_cell.angle_gamma   90.00
#
_symmetry.space_group_name_H-M   'P 1'
#
loop_
_entity.id
_entity.type
_entity.pdbx_description
1 polymer ?
#
loop_
_entity_poly.entity_id
_entity_poly.type
_entity_poly.pdbx_seq_one_letter_code
_entity_poly.pdbx_strand_id
1 'polypeptide(L)' 'MSQTLTNLVGLDRDELTAVLVEIGEKPFRAKQVWHWIYHQGVTDFAKMTTIAKPTREKLADNFVV' A
#
# COMPACT_ATOMS: atom_id res chain seq x y z
N MET A 1 12.58 11.16 -17.60
CA MET A 1 12.96 10.97 -16.20
C MET A 1 12.17 9.81 -15.62
N SER A 2 12.84 8.79 -15.13
CA SER A 2 12.15 7.64 -14.58
C SER A 2 11.63 7.94 -13.18
N GLN A 3 10.40 7.53 -12.90
CA GLN A 3 9.86 7.58 -11.57
C GLN A 3 10.20 6.30 -10.83
N THR A 4 10.72 6.44 -9.62
CA THR A 4 10.97 5.31 -8.77
C THR A 4 9.79 5.18 -7.81
N LEU A 5 9.07 4.07 -7.90
CA LEU A 5 7.97 3.80 -6.99
C LEU A 5 8.53 3.40 -5.62
N THR A 6 7.89 3.86 -4.56
CA THR A 6 8.28 3.51 -3.21
C THR A 6 7.96 2.05 -2.93
N ASN A 7 8.95 1.30 -2.46
CA ASN A 7 8.75 -0.08 -2.06
C ASN A 7 8.20 -0.09 -0.63
N LEU A 8 7.04 -0.69 -0.43
CA LEU A 8 6.40 -0.74 0.88
C LEU A 8 7.08 -1.72 1.84
N VAL A 9 7.75 -2.75 1.31
CA VAL A 9 8.51 -3.68 2.15
C VAL A 9 9.71 -2.93 2.73
N GLY A 10 9.89 -3.05 4.03
CA GLY A 10 10.95 -2.34 4.74
C GLY A 10 10.48 -1.09 5.47
N LEU A 11 9.26 -0.62 5.19
CA LEU A 11 8.64 0.44 5.97
C LEU A 11 8.03 -0.16 7.24
N ASP A 12 8.13 0.55 8.37
CA ASP A 12 7.37 0.17 9.54
C ASP A 12 5.91 0.64 9.41
N ARG A 13 5.08 0.32 10.40
CA ARG A 13 3.65 0.66 10.32
C ARG A 13 3.41 2.16 10.25
N ASP A 14 4.19 2.94 10.98
CA ASP A 14 4.04 4.39 10.99
C ASP A 14 4.46 5.00 9.66
N GLU A 15 5.56 4.50 9.10
CA GLU A 15 6.04 4.94 7.79
C GLU A 15 5.03 4.58 6.69
N LEU A 16 4.48 3.37 6.73
CA LEU A 16 3.47 2.95 5.78
C LEU A 16 2.23 3.84 5.87
N THR A 17 1.78 4.14 7.08
CA THR A 17 0.66 5.03 7.30
C THR A 17 0.93 6.42 6.72
N ALA A 18 2.13 6.95 6.95
CA ALA A 18 2.50 8.27 6.48
C ALA A 18 2.48 8.36 4.95
N VAL A 19 3.03 7.37 4.25
CA VAL A 19 3.06 7.41 2.78
C VAL A 19 1.66 7.24 2.19
N LEU A 20 0.79 6.48 2.83
CA LEU A 20 -0.60 6.34 2.38
C LEU A 20 -1.40 7.63 2.59
N VAL A 21 -1.23 8.28 3.73
CA VAL A 21 -1.87 9.56 3.99
C VAL A 21 -1.39 10.62 2.98
N GLU A 22 -0.13 10.57 2.61
CA GLU A 22 0.46 11.51 1.64
C GLU A 22 -0.24 11.43 0.28
N ILE A 23 -0.68 10.25 -0.14
CA ILE A 23 -1.40 10.10 -1.41
C ILE A 23 -2.91 10.27 -1.25
N GLY A 24 -3.36 10.73 -0.09
CA GLY A 24 -4.77 11.02 0.15
C GLY A 24 -5.58 9.86 0.70
N GLU A 25 -4.95 8.78 1.12
CA GLU A 25 -5.64 7.66 1.73
C GLU A 25 -5.78 7.82 3.24
N LYS A 26 -6.77 7.16 3.81
CA LYS A 26 -7.00 7.23 5.25
C LYS A 26 -6.06 6.28 6.00
N PRO A 27 -5.71 6.59 7.27
CA PRO A 27 -4.79 5.74 8.03
C PRO A 27 -5.22 4.28 8.16
N PHE A 28 -6.52 3.97 8.21
CA PHE A 28 -6.96 2.59 8.34
C PHE A 28 -6.61 1.74 7.10
N ARG A 29 -6.40 2.37 5.95
CA ARG A 29 -5.95 1.66 4.76
C ARG A 29 -4.56 1.07 4.95
N ALA A 30 -3.71 1.75 5.71
CA ALA A 30 -2.38 1.23 6.03
C ALA A 30 -2.46 -0.08 6.80
N LYS A 31 -3.42 -0.21 7.73
CA LYS A 31 -3.63 -1.46 8.45
C LYS A 31 -4.03 -2.60 7.52
N GLN A 32 -4.90 -2.32 6.55
CA GLN A 32 -5.32 -3.31 5.57
C GLN A 32 -4.14 -3.76 4.71
N VAL A 33 -3.36 -2.82 4.20
CA VAL A 33 -2.19 -3.13 3.37
C VAL A 33 -1.15 -3.92 4.17
N TRP A 34 -0.88 -3.51 5.40
CA TRP A 34 0.04 -4.20 6.29
C TRP A 34 -0.38 -5.66 6.48
N HIS A 35 -1.67 -5.87 6.77
CA HIS A 35 -2.21 -7.21 6.96
C HIS A 35 -2.01 -8.09 5.73
N TRP A 36 -2.30 -7.56 4.54
CA TRP A 36 -2.13 -8.32 3.31
C TRP A 36 -0.68 -8.70 3.06
N ILE A 37 0.24 -7.79 3.28
CA ILE A 37 1.66 -8.04 3.03
C ILE A 37 2.25 -9.01 4.06
N TYR A 38 2.04 -8.74 5.35
CA TYR A 38 2.78 -9.42 6.42
C TYR A 38 2.02 -10.57 7.06
N HIS A 39 0.71 -10.61 6.96
CA HIS A 39 -0.10 -11.71 7.51
C HIS A 39 -0.58 -12.66 6.44
N GLN A 40 -0.91 -12.16 5.26
CA GLN A 40 -1.41 -13.00 4.16
C GLN A 40 -0.34 -13.32 3.13
N GLY A 41 0.80 -12.62 3.16
CA GLY A 41 1.87 -12.83 2.20
C GLY A 41 1.52 -12.41 0.77
N VAL A 42 0.56 -11.51 0.60
CA VAL A 42 0.12 -11.03 -0.71
C VAL A 42 0.91 -9.78 -1.07
N THR A 43 1.57 -9.81 -2.21
CA THR A 43 2.38 -8.67 -2.68
C THR A 43 1.79 -7.98 -3.91
N ASP A 44 0.65 -8.45 -4.39
CA ASP A 44 -0.05 -7.87 -5.53
C ASP A 44 -1.28 -7.10 -5.04
N PHE A 45 -1.27 -5.78 -5.23
CA PHE A 45 -2.37 -4.93 -4.78
C PHE A 45 -3.72 -5.37 -5.36
N ALA A 46 -3.73 -5.89 -6.59
CA ALA A 46 -4.97 -6.34 -7.23
C ALA A 46 -5.64 -7.49 -6.48
N LYS A 47 -4.87 -8.23 -5.67
CA LYS A 47 -5.37 -9.36 -4.89
C LYS A 47 -5.82 -8.98 -3.48
N MET A 48 -5.65 -7.74 -3.09
CA MET A 48 -6.04 -7.23 -1.77
C MET A 48 -7.52 -6.89 -1.75
N THR A 49 -8.36 -7.91 -1.77
CA THR A 49 -9.78 -7.80 -2.08
C THR A 49 -10.62 -7.07 -1.04
N THR A 50 -10.13 -6.90 0.19
CA THR A 50 -10.82 -6.08 1.19
C THR A 50 -10.63 -4.59 0.96
N ILE A 51 -9.73 -4.21 0.07
CA ILE A 51 -9.46 -2.83 -0.28
C ILE A 51 -10.23 -2.50 -1.55
N ALA A 52 -10.92 -1.36 -1.57
CA ALA A 52 -11.71 -0.95 -2.72
C ALA A 52 -10.85 -0.85 -3.99
N LYS A 53 -11.41 -1.21 -5.14
CA LYS A 53 -10.68 -1.23 -6.39
C LYS A 53 -9.98 0.09 -6.72
N PRO A 54 -10.63 1.27 -6.59
CA PRO A 54 -9.94 2.53 -6.86
C PRO A 54 -8.72 2.76 -5.97
N THR A 55 -8.80 2.35 -4.70
CA THR A 55 -7.66 2.44 -3.78
C THR A 55 -6.54 1.51 -4.20
N ARG A 56 -6.87 0.27 -4.62
CA ARG A 56 -5.87 -0.67 -5.11
C ARG A 56 -5.12 -0.14 -6.32
N GLU A 57 -5.84 0.49 -7.24
CA GLU A 57 -5.24 1.11 -8.42
C GLU A 57 -4.30 2.25 -8.04
N LYS A 58 -4.72 3.08 -7.10
CA LYS A 58 -3.89 4.18 -6.60
C LYS A 58 -2.61 3.65 -5.95
N LEU A 59 -2.72 2.58 -5.17
CA LEU A 59 -1.55 1.96 -4.55
C LEU A 59 -0.58 1.43 -5.62
N ALA A 60 -1.09 0.76 -6.64
CA ALA A 60 -0.26 0.22 -7.70
C ALA A 60 0.44 1.31 -8.52
N ASP A 61 -0.19 2.49 -8.64
CA ASP A 61 0.39 3.61 -9.36
C ASP A 61 1.52 4.30 -8.58
N ASN A 62 1.52 4.18 -7.25
CA ASN A 62 2.44 4.91 -6.39
C ASN A 62 3.47 4.04 -5.67
N PHE A 63 3.21 2.74 -5.52
CA PHE A 63 4.04 1.85 -4.71
C PHE A 63 4.30 0.53 -5.40
N VAL A 64 5.36 -0.14 -4.93
CA VAL A 64 5.64 -1.55 -5.26
C VAL A 64 5.84 -2.31 -3.95
N VAL A 65 5.73 -3.61 -4.04
CA VAL A 65 5.97 -4.50 -2.89
C VAL A 65 7.02 -5.53 -3.25
#